data_ed6b44de3ada89de72d58142fd248686
#
_entry.id   ed6b44de3ada89de72d58142fd248686
#
_cell.length_a   1.000
_cell.length_b   1.000
_cell.length_c   1.000
_cell.angle_alpha   90.00
_cell.angle_beta   90.00
_cell.angle_gamma   90.00
#
_symmetry.space_group_name_H-M   'P 1'
#
loop_
_entity.id
_entity.type
_entity.pdbx_description
1 polymer ?
#
loop_
_entity_poly.entity_id
_entity_poly.type
_entity_poly.pdbx_seq_one_letter_code
_entity_poly.pdbx_strand_id
1 'polypeptide(L)'
;VLYRLKKAGFSAYLVGGCVRDLLLGREPKDFDVTTDARPEQIRDLFRSCRLVGRRFRLAHLRFGREIIETATFRGPPEEGLSENGRIVSDNVYGTLEQDAWRRDFSVNALYYNIRDFSVVDYTRGMEDLEAGRLRLIGDPVTRYREDPVRMLRAVRFAAKLGFTLHPDSETPIWELAPSLQEIPSARLFEEILKLFLGGCAVQTFELLRRFNLFRWLFPQTEACLGEEEQGFPRIFLAQALNNTDARIAAGKPVTPAFLFAALLWEPVRKLTERYQQEGVPEFQAMREAAEAVLANQTNHVALPRRFSLPMREIWYLQPRFAYRRGKRPLRLLQHPRFRAAYDFLLLRAQSGEDQGELCQWWTEFQEMGEKERLRLVRVSTKSRRRKPRKRVDKPVASTEV
;
A
#
# COMPACT_ATOMS: atom_id res chain seq x y z
N VAL A 1 -6.06 5.19 31.52
CA VAL A 1 -5.32 6.43 31.20
C VAL A 1 -6.13 7.62 31.67
N LEU A 2 -7.34 7.85 31.15
CA LEU A 2 -8.17 9.03 31.39
C LEU A 2 -8.41 9.30 32.90
N TYR A 3 -8.84 8.29 33.67
CA TYR A 3 -9.08 8.45 35.12
C TYR A 3 -7.82 8.80 35.92
N ARG A 4 -6.65 8.34 35.48
CA ARG A 4 -5.37 8.64 36.12
C ARG A 4 -4.95 10.07 35.88
N LEU A 5 -5.09 10.57 34.64
CA LEU A 5 -4.88 11.97 34.31
C LEU A 5 -5.85 12.88 35.06
N LYS A 6 -7.14 12.54 35.10
CA LYS A 6 -8.15 13.28 35.85
C LYS A 6 -7.83 13.36 37.35
N LYS A 7 -7.39 12.25 37.99
CA LYS A 7 -6.99 12.24 39.41
C LYS A 7 -5.76 13.12 39.69
N ALA A 8 -4.90 13.29 38.70
CA ALA A 8 -3.73 14.18 38.78
C ALA A 8 -4.06 15.66 38.48
N GLY A 9 -5.33 16.00 38.24
CA GLY A 9 -5.80 17.36 38.01
C GLY A 9 -5.81 17.79 36.56
N PHE A 10 -5.48 16.89 35.60
CA PHE A 10 -5.45 17.18 34.17
C PHE A 10 -6.81 16.91 33.51
N SER A 11 -7.09 17.72 32.46
CA SER A 11 -8.17 17.44 31.53
C SER A 11 -7.72 16.33 30.56
N ALA A 12 -8.59 15.36 30.26
CA ALA A 12 -8.25 14.27 29.35
C ALA A 12 -9.49 13.76 28.62
N TYR A 13 -9.36 13.51 27.33
CA TYR A 13 -10.44 13.11 26.44
C TYR A 13 -10.00 11.94 25.56
N LEU A 14 -10.94 11.04 25.21
CA LEU A 14 -10.78 10.23 23.99
C LEU A 14 -10.96 11.15 22.79
N VAL A 15 -10.30 10.87 21.68
CA VAL A 15 -10.34 11.76 20.54
C VAL A 15 -10.17 11.05 19.19
N GLY A 16 -10.74 11.62 18.16
CA GLY A 16 -10.46 11.21 16.79
C GLY A 16 -11.20 9.95 16.34
N GLY A 17 -10.47 9.04 15.71
CA GLY A 17 -11.05 7.86 15.08
C GLY A 17 -11.83 6.97 16.04
N CYS A 18 -11.40 6.81 17.29
CA CYS A 18 -12.10 5.98 18.26
C CYS A 18 -13.46 6.57 18.65
N VAL A 19 -13.57 7.88 18.85
CA VAL A 19 -14.85 8.53 19.18
C VAL A 19 -15.83 8.41 18.01
N ARG A 20 -15.35 8.74 16.80
CA ARG A 20 -16.14 8.59 15.57
C ARG A 20 -16.63 7.15 15.37
N ASP A 21 -15.75 6.16 15.50
CA ASP A 21 -16.08 4.77 15.22
C ASP A 21 -17.10 4.25 16.28
N LEU A 22 -16.97 4.63 17.57
CA LEU A 22 -17.96 4.33 18.61
C LEU A 22 -19.33 4.94 18.31
N LEU A 23 -19.37 6.20 17.87
CA LEU A 23 -20.63 6.89 17.50
C LEU A 23 -21.31 6.24 16.30
N LEU A 24 -20.52 5.64 15.38
CA LEU A 24 -21.02 4.84 14.26
C LEU A 24 -21.39 3.39 14.63
N GLY A 25 -21.30 2.99 15.90
CA GLY A 25 -21.55 1.63 16.36
C GLY A 25 -20.49 0.62 15.90
N ARG A 26 -19.27 1.09 15.58
CA ARG A 26 -18.13 0.27 15.15
C ARG A 26 -17.15 0.10 16.30
N GLU A 27 -16.50 -1.05 16.38
CA GLU A 27 -15.41 -1.28 17.34
C GLU A 27 -14.13 -0.53 16.88
N PRO A 28 -13.59 0.39 17.70
CA PRO A 28 -12.36 1.10 17.37
C PRO A 28 -11.16 0.16 17.37
N LYS A 29 -10.28 0.32 16.42
CA LYS A 29 -9.03 -0.42 16.37
C LYS A 29 -8.02 0.04 17.42
N ASP A 30 -7.90 1.37 17.60
CA ASP A 30 -6.94 2.02 18.48
C ASP A 30 -7.65 3.13 19.26
N PHE A 31 -7.20 3.43 20.50
CA PHE A 31 -7.74 4.49 21.33
C PHE A 31 -6.69 5.60 21.52
N ASP A 32 -7.02 6.78 21.05
CA ASP A 32 -6.20 7.97 21.20
C ASP A 32 -6.73 8.84 22.36
N VAL A 33 -5.81 9.33 23.17
CA VAL A 33 -6.10 10.23 24.29
C VAL A 33 -5.43 11.58 24.04
N THR A 34 -6.14 12.66 24.35
CA THR A 34 -5.55 14.00 24.35
C THR A 34 -5.80 14.68 25.71
N THR A 35 -4.86 15.54 26.15
CA THR A 35 -4.83 16.11 27.50
C THR A 35 -4.13 17.48 27.50
N ASP A 36 -4.34 18.28 28.54
CA ASP A 36 -3.54 19.48 28.83
C ASP A 36 -2.21 19.17 29.52
N ALA A 37 -2.01 17.92 30.01
CA ALA A 37 -0.72 17.50 30.57
C ALA A 37 0.37 17.50 29.47
N ARG A 38 1.54 18.06 29.79
CA ARG A 38 2.72 18.03 28.92
C ARG A 38 3.33 16.63 28.86
N PRO A 39 4.08 16.29 27.81
CA PRO A 39 4.67 14.96 27.64
C PRO A 39 5.51 14.50 28.85
N GLU A 40 6.26 15.39 29.46
CA GLU A 40 7.05 15.12 30.66
C GLU A 40 6.18 14.77 31.86
N GLN A 41 5.08 15.51 32.08
CA GLN A 41 4.11 15.25 33.14
C GLN A 41 3.39 13.91 32.93
N ILE A 42 3.06 13.56 31.66
CA ILE A 42 2.49 12.25 31.34
C ILE A 42 3.50 11.15 31.69
N ARG A 43 4.77 11.32 31.33
CA ARG A 43 5.83 10.36 31.66
C ARG A 43 5.99 10.16 33.16
N ASP A 44 5.91 11.23 33.95
CA ASP A 44 6.04 11.16 35.40
C ASP A 44 4.85 10.45 36.07
N LEU A 45 3.66 10.55 35.47
CA LEU A 45 2.46 9.85 35.91
C LEU A 45 2.44 8.35 35.56
N PHE A 46 3.05 7.96 34.42
CA PHE A 46 2.95 6.60 33.91
C PHE A 46 4.31 5.93 33.78
N ARG A 47 4.61 4.92 34.63
CA ARG A 47 5.89 4.17 34.59
C ARG A 47 6.19 3.50 33.25
N SER A 48 5.16 3.12 32.50
CA SER A 48 5.27 2.47 31.18
C SER A 48 5.20 3.45 30.00
N CYS A 49 5.53 4.73 30.23
CA CYS A 49 5.50 5.77 29.22
C CYS A 49 6.81 5.84 28.45
N ARG A 50 6.72 5.90 27.10
CA ARG A 50 7.82 6.22 26.21
C ARG A 50 7.44 7.44 25.37
N LEU A 51 8.25 8.50 25.43
CA LEU A 51 8.09 9.65 24.54
C LEU A 51 8.66 9.33 23.16
N VAL A 52 7.86 9.54 22.12
CA VAL A 52 8.22 9.30 20.72
C VAL A 52 7.92 10.53 19.86
N GLY A 53 8.57 10.63 18.70
CA GLY A 53 8.38 11.73 17.75
C GLY A 53 9.36 12.87 17.97
N ARG A 54 9.96 13.37 16.87
CA ARG A 54 10.86 14.53 16.85
C ARG A 54 10.10 15.82 16.54
N ARG A 55 9.22 15.78 15.55
CA ARG A 55 8.41 16.92 15.08
C ARG A 55 7.28 17.22 16.06
N PHE A 56 6.67 16.17 16.59
CA PHE A 56 5.61 16.23 17.58
C PHE A 56 5.82 15.11 18.61
N ARG A 57 5.86 15.48 19.90
CA ARG A 57 6.07 14.52 21.00
C ARG A 57 4.75 13.87 21.41
N LEU A 58 4.71 12.54 21.28
CA LEU A 58 3.61 11.69 21.74
C LEU A 58 4.07 10.84 22.92
N ALA A 59 3.20 10.61 23.87
CA ALA A 59 3.43 9.67 24.94
C ALA A 59 2.76 8.33 24.59
N HIS A 60 3.56 7.30 24.32
CA HIS A 60 3.11 5.94 24.15
C HIS A 60 3.00 5.27 25.53
N LEU A 61 1.79 4.99 25.96
CA LEU A 61 1.49 4.33 27.23
C LEU A 61 1.23 2.85 26.99
N ARG A 62 2.11 1.99 27.49
CA ARG A 62 2.02 0.55 27.24
C ARG A 62 1.25 -0.16 28.34
N PHE A 63 0.23 -0.93 27.96
CA PHE A 63 -0.56 -1.82 28.79
C PHE A 63 -0.53 -3.24 28.22
N GLY A 64 0.38 -4.08 28.71
CA GLY A 64 0.60 -5.40 28.16
C GLY A 64 1.09 -5.32 26.69
N ARG A 65 0.25 -5.75 25.77
CA ARG A 65 0.50 -5.65 24.30
C ARG A 65 -0.07 -4.39 23.68
N GLU A 66 -0.98 -3.71 24.35
CA GLU A 66 -1.66 -2.52 23.86
C GLU A 66 -0.80 -1.27 24.10
N ILE A 67 -0.87 -0.34 23.17
CA ILE A 67 -0.26 0.99 23.28
C ILE A 67 -1.36 2.01 23.11
N ILE A 68 -1.53 2.88 24.13
CA ILE A 68 -2.42 4.03 24.05
C ILE A 68 -1.58 5.27 23.73
N GLU A 69 -1.85 5.88 22.60
CA GLU A 69 -1.22 7.15 22.22
C GLU A 69 -1.87 8.28 23.00
N THR A 70 -1.03 9.07 23.68
CA THR A 70 -1.50 10.21 24.47
C THR A 70 -0.77 11.46 24.02
N ALA A 71 -1.53 12.45 23.53
CA ALA A 71 -1.04 13.71 23.01
C ALA A 71 -1.39 14.87 23.93
N THR A 72 -0.52 15.88 24.03
CA THR A 72 -0.88 17.17 24.62
C THR A 72 -1.67 18.00 23.61
N PHE A 73 -2.68 18.78 24.06
CA PHE A 73 -3.41 19.72 23.19
C PHE A 73 -2.45 20.63 22.44
N ARG A 74 -2.67 20.78 21.14
CA ARG A 74 -1.85 21.61 20.27
C ARG A 74 -2.44 22.99 20.05
N GLY A 75 -1.60 24.00 20.19
CA GLY A 75 -1.92 25.36 19.81
C GLY A 75 -1.65 25.64 18.32
N PRO A 76 -1.99 26.83 17.82
CA PRO A 76 -1.63 27.25 16.47
C PRO A 76 -0.10 27.22 16.29
N PRO A 77 0.41 26.91 15.08
CA PRO A 77 1.85 26.96 14.83
C PRO A 77 2.34 28.40 15.03
N GLU A 78 3.55 28.56 15.60
CA GLU A 78 4.19 29.88 15.69
C GLU A 78 4.56 30.39 14.30
N GLU A 79 4.33 31.67 14.06
CA GLU A 79 4.76 32.36 12.84
C GLU A 79 6.28 32.23 12.68
N GLY A 80 6.75 31.70 11.55
CA GLY A 80 8.18 31.52 11.25
C GLY A 80 8.71 30.09 11.36
N LEU A 81 7.93 29.13 11.89
CA LEU A 81 8.29 27.70 11.90
C LEU A 81 7.79 26.94 10.66
N SER A 82 7.39 27.66 9.60
CA SER A 82 7.03 27.04 8.32
C SER A 82 8.08 27.36 7.26
N GLU A 83 8.68 26.35 6.67
CA GLU A 83 9.46 26.45 5.43
C GLU A 83 8.55 26.16 4.24
N ASN A 84 8.47 27.11 3.29
CA ASN A 84 7.62 26.99 2.09
C ASN A 84 6.14 26.67 2.39
N GLY A 85 5.57 27.24 3.47
CA GLY A 85 4.18 26.98 3.89
C GLY A 85 3.97 25.66 4.62
N ARG A 86 5.04 24.87 4.88
CA ARG A 86 4.97 23.59 5.59
C ARG A 86 5.42 23.74 7.04
N ILE A 87 4.64 23.17 7.97
CA ILE A 87 4.95 23.18 9.40
C ILE A 87 6.16 22.28 9.66
N VAL A 88 7.29 22.85 10.10
CA VAL A 88 8.53 22.13 10.39
C VAL A 88 8.56 21.60 11.84
N SER A 89 8.01 22.35 12.79
CA SER A 89 7.86 21.94 14.20
C SER A 89 6.43 22.18 14.67
N ASP A 90 5.92 21.27 15.52
CA ASP A 90 4.50 21.25 15.93
C ASP A 90 4.37 21.02 17.46
N ASN A 91 5.35 21.49 18.24
CA ASN A 91 5.39 21.34 19.70
C ASN A 91 4.79 22.56 20.44
N VAL A 92 3.90 23.31 19.79
CA VAL A 92 3.17 24.40 20.43
C VAL A 92 1.94 23.82 21.13
N TYR A 93 1.86 24.02 22.44
CA TYR A 93 0.74 23.54 23.24
C TYR A 93 -0.36 24.60 23.31
N GLY A 94 -1.62 24.16 23.38
CA GLY A 94 -2.77 25.03 23.32
C GLY A 94 -3.96 24.53 24.13
N THR A 95 -5.13 25.05 23.81
CA THR A 95 -6.40 24.66 24.38
C THR A 95 -7.02 23.49 23.62
N LEU A 96 -8.05 22.85 24.19
CA LEU A 96 -8.84 21.79 23.53
C LEU A 96 -9.44 22.28 22.20
N GLU A 97 -9.99 23.50 22.20
CA GLU A 97 -10.55 24.10 20.99
C GLU A 97 -9.49 24.32 19.90
N GLN A 98 -8.32 24.85 20.26
CA GLN A 98 -7.21 25.02 19.32
C GLN A 98 -6.74 23.68 18.75
N ASP A 99 -6.70 22.61 19.55
CA ASP A 99 -6.37 21.26 19.06
C ASP A 99 -7.40 20.77 18.05
N ALA A 100 -8.70 21.07 18.26
CA ALA A 100 -9.77 20.68 17.35
C ALA A 100 -9.63 21.36 15.97
N TRP A 101 -9.37 22.66 15.95
CA TRP A 101 -9.22 23.43 14.70
C TRP A 101 -7.99 23.06 13.88
N ARG A 102 -7.00 22.40 14.47
CA ARG A 102 -5.80 21.92 13.80
C ARG A 102 -5.93 20.54 13.18
N ARG A 103 -6.95 19.78 13.53
CA ARG A 103 -7.18 18.45 12.98
C ARG A 103 -7.52 18.50 11.50
N ASP A 104 -7.52 17.32 10.85
CA ASP A 104 -7.77 17.23 9.42
C ASP A 104 -9.27 17.33 9.08
N PHE A 105 -10.10 16.45 9.62
CA PHE A 105 -11.52 16.36 9.29
C PHE A 105 -12.40 16.53 10.52
N SER A 106 -13.55 17.19 10.34
CA SER A 106 -14.53 17.47 11.40
C SER A 106 -14.92 16.20 12.18
N VAL A 107 -15.20 15.11 11.50
CA VAL A 107 -15.56 13.82 12.09
C VAL A 107 -14.42 13.18 12.91
N ASN A 108 -13.19 13.63 12.76
CA ASN A 108 -12.02 13.20 13.54
C ASN A 108 -11.65 14.21 14.63
N ALA A 109 -12.42 15.28 14.81
CA ALA A 109 -12.22 16.31 15.83
C ALA A 109 -13.31 16.25 16.92
N LEU A 110 -13.82 15.06 17.21
CA LEU A 110 -14.76 14.79 18.25
C LEU A 110 -14.02 14.30 19.50
N TYR A 111 -14.37 14.85 20.67
CA TYR A 111 -13.71 14.57 21.95
C TYR A 111 -14.73 14.03 22.95
N TYR A 112 -14.49 12.83 23.48
CA TYR A 112 -15.33 12.25 24.49
C TYR A 112 -14.81 12.54 25.90
N ASN A 113 -15.64 13.20 26.72
CA ASN A 113 -15.33 13.60 28.07
C ASN A 113 -15.83 12.56 29.09
N ILE A 114 -14.92 11.96 29.85
CA ILE A 114 -15.30 11.00 30.90
C ILE A 114 -15.86 11.63 32.19
N ARG A 115 -15.91 12.96 32.29
CA ARG A 115 -16.44 13.65 33.47
C ARG A 115 -17.95 13.61 33.51
N ASP A 116 -18.57 13.87 32.36
CA ASP A 116 -20.01 14.03 32.17
C ASP A 116 -20.54 13.18 31.00
N PHE A 117 -19.67 12.37 30.40
CA PHE A 117 -19.98 11.49 29.29
C PHE A 117 -20.46 12.21 28.02
N SER A 118 -20.15 13.49 27.90
CA SER A 118 -20.47 14.31 26.71
C SER A 118 -19.48 14.14 25.60
N VAL A 119 -19.93 14.48 24.39
CA VAL A 119 -19.05 14.68 23.20
C VAL A 119 -18.89 16.17 23.00
N VAL A 120 -17.64 16.64 23.03
CA VAL A 120 -17.28 18.04 22.73
C VAL A 120 -16.95 18.15 21.26
N ASP A 121 -17.59 19.07 20.55
CA ASP A 121 -17.46 19.31 19.12
C ASP A 121 -17.35 20.82 18.83
N TYR A 122 -16.20 21.24 18.33
CA TYR A 122 -15.95 22.65 17.93
C TYR A 122 -16.05 22.85 16.41
N THR A 123 -16.18 21.78 15.62
CA THR A 123 -15.97 21.79 14.18
C THR A 123 -17.15 21.25 13.37
N ARG A 124 -18.31 21.08 14.01
CA ARG A 124 -19.53 20.49 13.42
C ARG A 124 -19.35 19.02 13.00
N GLY A 125 -18.48 18.30 13.69
CA GLY A 125 -18.18 16.90 13.38
C GLY A 125 -19.37 15.98 13.59
N MET A 126 -20.25 16.25 14.57
CA MET A 126 -21.48 15.48 14.79
C MET A 126 -22.45 15.63 13.62
N GLU A 127 -22.67 16.85 13.13
CA GLU A 127 -23.53 17.11 11.95
C GLU A 127 -23.00 16.38 10.70
N ASP A 128 -21.69 16.50 10.46
CA ASP A 128 -21.06 15.83 9.32
C ASP A 128 -21.07 14.30 9.45
N LEU A 129 -20.98 13.77 10.68
CA LEU A 129 -21.07 12.34 10.98
C LEU A 129 -22.47 11.79 10.67
N GLU A 130 -23.52 12.47 11.14
CA GLU A 130 -24.93 12.11 10.88
C GLU A 130 -25.26 12.19 9.39
N ALA A 131 -24.71 13.20 8.68
CA ALA A 131 -24.91 13.38 7.25
C ALA A 131 -24.04 12.45 6.38
N GLY A 132 -23.13 11.64 6.94
CA GLY A 132 -22.20 10.81 6.19
C GLY A 132 -21.23 11.64 5.32
N ARG A 133 -20.83 12.80 5.80
CA ARG A 133 -19.96 13.74 5.07
C ARG A 133 -18.57 13.81 5.68
N LEU A 134 -17.57 14.00 4.83
CA LEU A 134 -16.19 14.24 5.21
C LEU A 134 -15.79 15.66 4.84
N ARG A 135 -15.68 16.53 5.85
CA ARG A 135 -15.32 17.94 5.72
C ARG A 135 -13.94 18.19 6.28
N LEU A 136 -13.06 18.82 5.51
CA LEU A 136 -11.77 19.32 5.95
C LEU A 136 -11.99 20.55 6.85
N ILE A 137 -11.31 20.63 7.98
CA ILE A 137 -11.42 21.74 8.93
C ILE A 137 -10.60 22.93 8.42
N GLY A 138 -11.20 24.12 8.45
CA GLY A 138 -10.60 25.37 7.93
C GLY A 138 -10.77 25.53 6.43
N ASP A 139 -9.98 26.42 5.82
CA ASP A 139 -10.01 26.65 4.37
C ASP A 139 -9.35 25.50 3.62
N PRO A 140 -10.08 24.73 2.78
CA PRO A 140 -9.54 23.53 2.15
C PRO A 140 -8.35 23.79 1.23
N VAL A 141 -8.31 24.90 0.52
CA VAL A 141 -7.19 25.25 -0.37
C VAL A 141 -5.91 25.43 0.44
N THR A 142 -5.97 26.22 1.50
CA THR A 142 -4.85 26.45 2.41
C THR A 142 -4.41 25.14 3.05
N ARG A 143 -5.35 24.34 3.56
CA ARG A 143 -5.07 23.08 4.25
C ARG A 143 -4.43 22.02 3.34
N TYR A 144 -4.82 21.93 2.08
CA TYR A 144 -4.19 21.02 1.11
C TYR A 144 -2.80 21.52 0.68
N ARG A 145 -2.59 22.84 0.57
CA ARG A 145 -1.26 23.40 0.31
C ARG A 145 -0.29 23.19 1.47
N GLU A 146 -0.74 23.33 2.71
CA GLU A 146 0.06 23.00 3.90
C GLU A 146 0.53 21.53 3.91
N ASP A 147 -0.36 20.61 3.52
CA ASP A 147 -0.06 19.19 3.48
C ASP A 147 -0.91 18.46 2.41
N PRO A 148 -0.37 18.30 1.20
CA PRO A 148 -1.06 17.59 0.11
C PRO A 148 -1.49 16.17 0.41
N VAL A 149 -0.84 15.50 1.40
CA VAL A 149 -1.24 14.16 1.86
C VAL A 149 -2.66 14.15 2.42
N ARG A 150 -3.20 15.30 2.84
CA ARG A 150 -4.61 15.39 3.28
C ARG A 150 -5.60 15.00 2.17
N MET A 151 -5.26 15.21 0.88
CA MET A 151 -6.07 14.72 -0.24
C MET A 151 -6.13 13.18 -0.28
N LEU A 152 -5.01 12.51 -0.06
CA LEU A 152 -4.96 11.05 0.06
C LEU A 152 -5.72 10.54 1.29
N ARG A 153 -5.62 11.27 2.40
CA ARG A 153 -6.38 10.97 3.63
C ARG A 153 -7.88 11.15 3.42
N ALA A 154 -8.31 12.19 2.67
CA ALA A 154 -9.71 12.40 2.31
C ALA A 154 -10.27 11.19 1.55
N VAL A 155 -9.57 10.75 0.50
CA VAL A 155 -9.93 9.54 -0.26
C VAL A 155 -10.00 8.30 0.64
N ARG A 156 -9.00 8.10 1.48
CA ARG A 156 -8.94 6.95 2.39
C ARG A 156 -10.11 6.93 3.38
N PHE A 157 -10.44 8.05 3.98
CA PHE A 157 -11.54 8.10 4.92
C PHE A 157 -12.90 8.02 4.22
N ALA A 158 -13.06 8.65 3.05
CA ALA A 158 -14.27 8.50 2.24
C ALA A 158 -14.52 7.02 1.89
N ALA A 159 -13.51 6.31 1.39
CA ALA A 159 -13.60 4.88 1.10
C ALA A 159 -13.89 4.02 2.34
N LYS A 160 -13.14 4.25 3.45
CA LYS A 160 -13.26 3.46 4.68
C LYS A 160 -14.61 3.64 5.38
N LEU A 161 -15.14 4.85 5.38
CA LEU A 161 -16.37 5.18 6.09
C LEU A 161 -17.62 5.01 5.22
N GLY A 162 -17.47 5.03 3.89
CA GLY A 162 -18.57 5.12 2.94
C GLY A 162 -19.17 6.53 2.89
N PHE A 163 -18.37 7.55 3.24
CA PHE A 163 -18.79 8.95 3.30
C PHE A 163 -18.49 9.68 1.99
N THR A 164 -19.29 10.70 1.68
CA THR A 164 -19.02 11.62 0.57
C THR A 164 -18.17 12.80 1.05
N LEU A 165 -17.33 13.34 0.18
CA LEU A 165 -16.62 14.57 0.48
C LEU A 165 -17.59 15.75 0.47
N HIS A 166 -17.42 16.69 1.41
CA HIS A 166 -18.10 17.97 1.35
C HIS A 166 -17.64 18.74 0.10
N PRO A 167 -18.54 19.40 -0.66
CA PRO A 167 -18.16 20.09 -1.92
C PRO A 167 -16.97 21.03 -1.78
N ASP A 168 -16.91 21.84 -0.73
CA ASP A 168 -15.78 22.75 -0.48
C ASP A 168 -14.45 22.00 -0.31
N SER A 169 -14.49 20.78 0.25
CA SER A 169 -13.30 19.94 0.44
C SER A 169 -12.97 19.10 -0.79
N GLU A 170 -13.94 18.83 -1.65
CA GLU A 170 -13.77 18.05 -2.88
C GLU A 170 -13.18 18.90 -4.02
N THR A 171 -13.77 20.08 -4.27
CA THR A 171 -13.44 20.93 -5.42
C THR A 171 -11.95 21.24 -5.56
N PRO A 172 -11.21 21.64 -4.49
CA PRO A 172 -9.81 22.00 -4.64
C PRO A 172 -8.87 20.81 -4.95
N ILE A 173 -9.32 19.55 -4.76
CA ILE A 173 -8.47 18.39 -4.98
C ILE A 173 -7.98 18.32 -6.43
N TRP A 174 -8.83 18.65 -7.40
CA TRP A 174 -8.50 18.59 -8.82
C TRP A 174 -7.35 19.52 -9.20
N GLU A 175 -7.37 20.74 -8.68
CA GLU A 175 -6.36 21.75 -8.96
C GLU A 175 -5.05 21.47 -8.22
N LEU A 176 -5.16 20.93 -7.00
CA LEU A 176 -4.02 20.74 -6.10
C LEU A 176 -3.41 19.34 -6.18
N ALA A 177 -4.01 18.40 -6.93
CA ALA A 177 -3.47 17.05 -7.14
C ALA A 177 -1.99 17.02 -7.57
N PRO A 178 -1.49 17.92 -8.46
CA PRO A 178 -0.08 17.96 -8.84
C PRO A 178 0.89 18.17 -7.68
N SER A 179 0.46 18.83 -6.60
CA SER A 179 1.31 19.09 -5.41
C SER A 179 1.73 17.82 -4.66
N LEU A 180 1.11 16.66 -4.98
CA LEU A 180 1.59 15.37 -4.47
C LEU A 180 3.05 15.08 -4.88
N GLN A 181 3.53 15.61 -6.00
CA GLN A 181 4.92 15.45 -6.45
C GLN A 181 5.93 16.13 -5.52
N GLU A 182 5.50 17.09 -4.73
CA GLU A 182 6.34 17.79 -3.77
C GLU A 182 6.52 17.01 -2.45
N ILE A 183 5.74 15.95 -2.25
CA ILE A 183 5.81 15.14 -1.03
C ILE A 183 6.98 14.14 -1.14
N PRO A 184 7.78 13.99 -0.07
CA PRO A 184 8.84 12.99 -0.06
C PRO A 184 8.30 11.60 -0.42
N SER A 185 8.92 10.93 -1.40
CA SER A 185 8.47 9.65 -1.96
C SER A 185 8.36 8.54 -0.89
N ALA A 186 9.18 8.61 0.17
CA ALA A 186 9.08 7.70 1.32
C ALA A 186 7.79 7.90 2.13
N ARG A 187 7.32 9.15 2.27
CA ARG A 187 6.05 9.45 2.94
C ARG A 187 4.86 8.98 2.10
N LEU A 188 4.92 9.16 0.78
CA LEU A 188 3.90 8.64 -0.13
C LEU A 188 3.80 7.11 -0.07
N PHE A 189 4.93 6.40 0.05
CA PHE A 189 4.93 4.95 0.25
C PHE A 189 4.12 4.53 1.49
N GLU A 190 4.33 5.17 2.63
CA GLU A 190 3.58 4.89 3.86
C GLU A 190 2.07 5.17 3.71
N GLU A 191 1.71 6.25 3.03
CA GLU A 191 0.29 6.55 2.77
C GLU A 191 -0.35 5.55 1.80
N ILE A 192 0.37 5.08 0.77
CA ILE A 192 -0.12 4.05 -0.15
C ILE A 192 -0.42 2.74 0.59
N LEU A 193 0.41 2.35 1.54
CA LEU A 193 0.10 1.17 2.37
C LEU A 193 -1.20 1.35 3.15
N LYS A 194 -1.45 2.55 3.71
CA LYS A 194 -2.69 2.86 4.43
C LYS A 194 -3.90 2.91 3.49
N LEU A 195 -3.73 3.39 2.26
CA LEU A 195 -4.76 3.47 1.23
C LEU A 195 -5.26 2.08 0.83
N PHE A 196 -4.35 1.16 0.53
CA PHE A 196 -4.67 -0.12 -0.08
C PHE A 196 -4.71 -1.31 0.90
N LEU A 197 -4.14 -1.18 2.09
CA LEU A 197 -4.17 -2.25 3.10
C LEU A 197 -5.17 -1.96 4.24
N GLY A 198 -6.16 -1.11 3.97
CA GLY A 198 -7.23 -0.73 4.92
C GLY A 198 -8.50 -1.56 4.80
N GLY A 199 -8.61 -2.51 3.84
CA GLY A 199 -9.80 -3.33 3.61
C GLY A 199 -10.88 -2.66 2.73
N CYS A 200 -10.53 -1.60 1.99
CA CYS A 200 -11.38 -0.89 1.05
C CYS A 200 -10.55 -0.41 -0.17
N ALA A 201 -9.67 -1.30 -0.66
CA ALA A 201 -8.71 -0.96 -1.71
C ALA A 201 -9.38 -0.65 -3.05
N VAL A 202 -10.45 -1.36 -3.39
CA VAL A 202 -11.21 -1.13 -4.64
C VAL A 202 -11.82 0.27 -4.63
N GLN A 203 -12.56 0.62 -3.59
CA GLN A 203 -13.19 1.95 -3.45
C GLN A 203 -12.14 3.06 -3.41
N THR A 204 -11.03 2.82 -2.72
CA THR A 204 -9.89 3.74 -2.66
C THR A 204 -9.32 4.00 -4.06
N PHE A 205 -9.12 2.96 -4.85
CA PHE A 205 -8.62 3.06 -6.21
C PHE A 205 -9.57 3.87 -7.12
N GLU A 206 -10.86 3.59 -7.09
CA GLU A 206 -11.87 4.32 -7.87
C GLU A 206 -11.90 5.82 -7.48
N LEU A 207 -11.83 6.15 -6.18
CA LEU A 207 -11.78 7.53 -5.72
C LEU A 207 -10.47 8.24 -6.10
N LEU A 208 -9.32 7.54 -6.01
CA LEU A 208 -8.03 8.10 -6.44
C LEU A 208 -8.06 8.47 -7.94
N ARG A 209 -8.67 7.62 -8.77
CA ARG A 209 -8.83 7.91 -10.21
C ARG A 209 -9.86 9.02 -10.45
N ARG A 210 -11.01 8.95 -9.79
CA ARG A 210 -12.06 9.98 -9.87
C ARG A 210 -11.49 11.37 -9.60
N PHE A 211 -10.65 11.53 -8.57
CA PHE A 211 -10.03 12.80 -8.20
C PHE A 211 -8.68 13.07 -8.89
N ASN A 212 -8.33 12.30 -9.92
CA ASN A 212 -7.09 12.46 -10.67
C ASN A 212 -5.80 12.39 -9.81
N LEU A 213 -5.87 11.73 -8.64
CA LEU A 213 -4.74 11.57 -7.73
C LEU A 213 -3.85 10.37 -8.11
N PHE A 214 -4.45 9.31 -8.67
CA PHE A 214 -3.74 8.07 -8.99
C PHE A 214 -2.59 8.27 -9.97
N ARG A 215 -2.77 9.12 -10.99
CA ARG A 215 -1.73 9.42 -12.00
C ARG A 215 -0.46 10.05 -11.42
N TRP A 216 -0.55 10.75 -10.30
CA TRP A 216 0.60 11.36 -9.63
C TRP A 216 1.38 10.37 -8.78
N LEU A 217 0.73 9.27 -8.37
CA LEU A 217 1.33 8.18 -7.61
C LEU A 217 1.87 7.07 -8.52
N PHE A 218 1.15 6.74 -9.60
CA PHE A 218 1.43 5.63 -10.52
C PHE A 218 1.24 6.06 -11.99
N PRO A 219 2.05 6.99 -12.52
CA PRO A 219 1.83 7.57 -13.84
C PRO A 219 1.87 6.55 -14.97
N GLN A 220 2.81 5.59 -14.93
CA GLN A 220 2.92 4.55 -15.96
C GLN A 220 1.73 3.58 -15.94
N THR A 221 1.23 3.26 -14.75
CA THR A 221 0.05 2.42 -14.60
C THR A 221 -1.20 3.13 -15.10
N GLU A 222 -1.38 4.41 -14.75
CA GLU A 222 -2.52 5.21 -15.24
C GLU A 222 -2.49 5.35 -16.76
N ALA A 223 -1.31 5.54 -17.38
CA ALA A 223 -1.18 5.55 -18.83
C ALA A 223 -1.66 4.22 -19.45
N CYS A 224 -1.30 3.08 -18.86
CA CYS A 224 -1.78 1.78 -19.31
C CYS A 224 -3.30 1.60 -19.16
N LEU A 225 -3.90 2.18 -18.12
CA LEU A 225 -5.35 2.15 -17.91
C LEU A 225 -6.13 3.01 -18.93
N GLY A 226 -5.48 4.03 -19.49
CA GLY A 226 -6.04 4.87 -20.57
C GLY A 226 -6.08 4.16 -21.93
N GLU A 227 -5.26 3.13 -22.13
CA GLU A 227 -5.16 2.31 -23.36
C GLU A 227 -5.85 0.94 -23.19
N GLU A 228 -6.88 0.88 -22.39
CA GLU A 228 -7.58 -0.35 -22.02
C GLU A 228 -8.23 -1.02 -23.24
N GLU A 229 -7.88 -2.30 -23.50
CA GLU A 229 -8.53 -3.15 -24.47
C GLU A 229 -9.38 -4.21 -23.74
N GLN A 230 -10.66 -4.34 -24.10
CA GLN A 230 -11.60 -5.34 -23.55
C GLN A 230 -11.69 -5.37 -22.01
N GLY A 231 -11.44 -4.24 -21.33
CA GLY A 231 -11.48 -4.13 -19.88
C GLY A 231 -10.19 -4.57 -19.17
N PHE A 232 -9.18 -5.07 -19.87
CA PHE A 232 -7.84 -5.34 -19.37
C PHE A 232 -6.94 -4.12 -19.68
N PRO A 233 -6.14 -3.54 -18.78
CA PRO A 233 -5.69 -4.04 -17.46
C PRO A 233 -6.55 -3.63 -16.26
N ARG A 234 -7.64 -2.88 -16.46
CA ARG A 234 -8.49 -2.44 -15.35
C ARG A 234 -9.07 -3.62 -14.56
N ILE A 235 -9.49 -4.68 -15.24
CA ILE A 235 -10.00 -5.92 -14.62
C ILE A 235 -8.92 -6.54 -13.74
N PHE A 236 -7.67 -6.60 -14.19
CA PHE A 236 -6.56 -7.15 -13.41
C PHE A 236 -6.35 -6.39 -12.10
N LEU A 237 -6.27 -5.06 -12.15
CA LEU A 237 -6.12 -4.24 -10.94
C LEU A 237 -7.33 -4.35 -10.00
N ALA A 238 -8.53 -4.26 -10.54
CA ALA A 238 -9.76 -4.40 -9.76
C ALA A 238 -9.80 -5.77 -9.03
N GLN A 239 -9.46 -6.85 -9.73
CA GLN A 239 -9.40 -8.20 -9.14
C GLN A 239 -8.28 -8.32 -8.08
N ALA A 240 -7.10 -7.74 -8.32
CA ALA A 240 -6.01 -7.72 -7.36
C ALA A 240 -6.39 -7.00 -6.05
N LEU A 241 -7.05 -5.85 -6.18
CA LEU A 241 -7.51 -5.05 -5.05
C LEU A 241 -8.66 -5.73 -4.31
N ASN A 242 -9.60 -6.34 -5.04
CA ASN A 242 -10.69 -7.13 -4.44
C ASN A 242 -10.15 -8.33 -3.65
N ASN A 243 -9.16 -9.06 -4.20
CA ASN A 243 -8.48 -10.14 -3.49
C ASN A 243 -7.73 -9.62 -2.25
N THR A 244 -7.18 -8.41 -2.31
CA THR A 244 -6.55 -7.76 -1.17
C THR A 244 -7.56 -7.49 -0.06
N ASP A 245 -8.70 -6.89 -0.38
CA ASP A 245 -9.78 -6.60 0.57
C ASP A 245 -10.36 -7.89 1.19
N ALA A 246 -10.61 -8.91 0.38
CA ALA A 246 -11.08 -10.21 0.86
C ALA A 246 -10.09 -10.88 1.81
N ARG A 247 -8.78 -10.78 1.56
CA ARG A 247 -7.75 -11.32 2.48
C ARG A 247 -7.71 -10.56 3.81
N ILE A 248 -7.82 -9.23 3.75
CA ILE A 248 -7.84 -8.38 4.96
C ILE A 248 -9.08 -8.67 5.80
N ALA A 249 -10.25 -8.79 5.16
CA ALA A 249 -11.50 -9.16 5.83
C ALA A 249 -11.42 -10.55 6.48
N ALA A 250 -10.67 -11.49 5.88
CA ALA A 250 -10.40 -12.81 6.45
C ALA A 250 -9.27 -12.83 7.50
N GLY A 251 -8.74 -11.69 7.94
CA GLY A 251 -7.62 -11.59 8.87
C GLY A 251 -6.28 -12.12 8.33
N LYS A 252 -6.17 -12.30 7.01
CA LYS A 252 -4.95 -12.83 6.36
C LYS A 252 -4.01 -11.70 5.96
N PRO A 253 -2.69 -11.84 6.16
CA PRO A 253 -1.75 -10.81 5.81
C PRO A 253 -1.66 -10.60 4.29
N VAL A 254 -1.50 -9.34 3.88
CA VAL A 254 -1.14 -8.95 2.52
C VAL A 254 0.24 -8.31 2.54
N THR A 255 1.13 -8.74 1.66
CA THR A 255 2.48 -8.19 1.60
C THR A 255 2.53 -6.97 0.67
N PRO A 256 3.19 -5.87 1.05
CA PRO A 256 3.40 -4.74 0.15
C PRO A 256 4.04 -5.14 -1.19
N ALA A 257 4.92 -6.14 -1.18
CA ALA A 257 5.56 -6.66 -2.39
C ALA A 257 4.56 -7.18 -3.42
N PHE A 258 3.52 -7.91 -2.99
CA PHE A 258 2.46 -8.41 -3.88
C PHE A 258 1.56 -7.28 -4.38
N LEU A 259 1.17 -6.36 -3.50
CA LEU A 259 0.39 -5.18 -3.86
C LEU A 259 1.08 -4.37 -4.96
N PHE A 260 2.35 -4.01 -4.75
CA PHE A 260 3.10 -3.24 -5.76
C PHE A 260 3.40 -4.07 -7.01
N ALA A 261 3.58 -5.39 -6.89
CA ALA A 261 3.68 -6.26 -8.06
C ALA A 261 2.44 -6.17 -8.94
N ALA A 262 1.26 -6.11 -8.34
CA ALA A 262 0.00 -5.98 -9.07
C ALA A 262 -0.19 -4.56 -9.63
N LEU A 263 0.08 -3.51 -8.83
CA LEU A 263 -0.05 -2.12 -9.26
C LEU A 263 0.84 -1.76 -10.46
N LEU A 264 2.03 -2.38 -10.57
CA LEU A 264 3.02 -2.08 -11.61
C LEU A 264 3.12 -3.17 -12.70
N TRP A 265 2.23 -4.16 -12.69
CA TRP A 265 2.30 -5.28 -13.64
C TRP A 265 2.13 -4.84 -15.08
N GLU A 266 1.12 -4.04 -15.38
CA GLU A 266 0.82 -3.68 -16.75
C GLU A 266 1.92 -2.88 -17.45
N PRO A 267 2.53 -1.86 -16.84
CA PRO A 267 3.71 -1.23 -17.44
C PRO A 267 4.85 -2.21 -17.69
N VAL A 268 5.09 -3.15 -16.76
CA VAL A 268 6.14 -4.17 -16.93
C VAL A 268 5.81 -5.13 -18.06
N ARG A 269 4.56 -5.59 -18.15
CA ARG A 269 4.08 -6.51 -19.20
C ARG A 269 4.22 -5.87 -20.58
N LYS A 270 3.64 -4.67 -20.79
CA LYS A 270 3.70 -3.94 -22.06
C LYS A 270 5.14 -3.66 -22.50
N LEU A 271 5.98 -3.23 -21.57
CA LEU A 271 7.39 -2.97 -21.90
C LEU A 271 8.17 -4.25 -22.19
N THR A 272 7.84 -5.36 -21.52
CA THR A 272 8.41 -6.67 -21.81
C THR A 272 8.06 -7.14 -23.23
N GLU A 273 6.79 -7.02 -23.60
CA GLU A 273 6.30 -7.38 -24.94
C GLU A 273 6.99 -6.54 -26.02
N ARG A 274 7.16 -5.24 -25.79
CA ARG A 274 7.90 -4.36 -26.70
C ARG A 274 9.36 -4.82 -26.90
N TYR A 275 10.08 -5.10 -25.81
CA TYR A 275 11.47 -5.58 -25.91
C TYR A 275 11.57 -6.94 -26.60
N GLN A 276 10.56 -7.81 -26.41
CA GLN A 276 10.52 -9.08 -27.15
C GLN A 276 10.31 -8.88 -28.66
N GLN A 277 9.46 -7.92 -29.05
CA GLN A 277 9.29 -7.54 -30.47
C GLN A 277 10.59 -6.97 -31.07
N GLU A 278 11.41 -6.31 -30.27
CA GLU A 278 12.76 -5.83 -30.64
C GLU A 278 13.81 -6.95 -30.65
N GLY A 279 13.42 -8.21 -30.35
CA GLY A 279 14.27 -9.39 -30.40
C GLY A 279 14.99 -9.74 -29.08
N VAL A 280 14.68 -9.07 -27.98
CA VAL A 280 15.25 -9.40 -26.67
C VAL A 280 14.63 -10.70 -26.15
N PRO A 281 15.44 -11.67 -25.65
CA PRO A 281 14.91 -12.89 -25.06
C PRO A 281 13.97 -12.63 -23.89
N GLU A 282 12.87 -13.38 -23.77
CA GLU A 282 11.77 -13.16 -22.80
C GLU A 282 12.23 -12.86 -21.38
N PHE A 283 13.12 -13.65 -20.83
CA PHE A 283 13.61 -13.45 -19.46
C PHE A 283 14.44 -12.17 -19.28
N GLN A 284 15.22 -11.82 -20.29
CA GLN A 284 16.01 -10.59 -20.31
C GLN A 284 15.09 -9.39 -20.47
N ALA A 285 14.13 -9.45 -21.40
CA ALA A 285 13.12 -8.44 -21.64
C ALA A 285 12.33 -8.13 -20.34
N MET A 286 11.89 -9.15 -19.63
CA MET A 286 11.20 -8.99 -18.33
C MET A 286 12.07 -8.30 -17.28
N ARG A 287 13.37 -8.62 -17.22
CA ARG A 287 14.30 -7.98 -16.28
C ARG A 287 14.49 -6.50 -16.60
N GLU A 288 14.79 -6.20 -17.85
CA GLU A 288 15.03 -4.82 -18.29
C GLU A 288 13.78 -3.96 -18.15
N ALA A 289 12.61 -4.50 -18.51
CA ALA A 289 11.33 -3.82 -18.31
C ALA A 289 11.05 -3.54 -16.83
N ALA A 290 11.25 -4.52 -15.96
CA ALA A 290 11.08 -4.35 -14.53
C ALA A 290 12.01 -3.28 -13.94
N GLU A 291 13.28 -3.26 -14.38
CA GLU A 291 14.25 -2.27 -13.92
C GLU A 291 13.89 -0.86 -14.41
N ALA A 292 13.47 -0.70 -15.67
CA ALA A 292 13.05 0.57 -16.24
C ALA A 292 11.79 1.13 -15.56
N VAL A 293 10.76 0.29 -15.38
CA VAL A 293 9.53 0.68 -14.68
C VAL A 293 9.80 1.11 -13.24
N LEU A 294 10.64 0.37 -12.53
CA LEU A 294 10.99 0.69 -11.15
C LEU A 294 11.84 1.96 -11.02
N ALA A 295 12.77 2.18 -11.91
CA ALA A 295 13.57 3.40 -11.95
C ALA A 295 12.67 4.65 -12.08
N ASN A 296 11.67 4.59 -12.95
CA ASN A 296 10.70 5.67 -13.09
C ASN A 296 9.80 5.79 -11.84
N GLN A 297 9.22 4.68 -11.37
CA GLN A 297 8.28 4.67 -10.24
C GLN A 297 8.90 5.22 -8.94
N THR A 298 10.18 4.98 -8.69
CA THR A 298 10.86 5.46 -7.47
C THR A 298 10.98 6.98 -7.39
N ASN A 299 10.86 7.70 -8.51
CA ASN A 299 10.80 9.16 -8.53
C ASN A 299 9.47 9.69 -7.93
N HIS A 300 8.41 8.89 -8.00
CA HIS A 300 7.09 9.24 -7.47
C HIS A 300 6.86 8.66 -6.09
N VAL A 301 7.08 7.36 -5.93
CA VAL A 301 6.87 6.63 -4.67
C VAL A 301 8.07 5.75 -4.39
N ALA A 302 8.71 5.94 -3.25
CA ALA A 302 9.84 5.12 -2.85
C ALA A 302 9.43 3.65 -2.65
N LEU A 303 10.24 2.74 -3.16
CA LEU A 303 10.05 1.30 -2.99
C LEU A 303 11.24 0.71 -2.22
N PRO A 304 11.13 0.55 -0.89
CA PRO A 304 12.21 -0.02 -0.08
C PRO A 304 12.66 -1.39 -0.59
N ARG A 305 13.98 -1.67 -0.59
CA ARG A 305 14.57 -2.91 -1.12
C ARG A 305 13.92 -4.18 -0.57
N ARG A 306 13.52 -4.15 0.71
CA ARG A 306 12.84 -5.28 1.36
C ARG A 306 11.52 -5.68 0.67
N PHE A 307 10.89 -4.78 -0.10
CA PHE A 307 9.66 -5.03 -0.87
C PHE A 307 9.92 -5.11 -2.37
N SER A 308 10.81 -4.28 -2.92
CA SER A 308 11.09 -4.27 -4.37
C SER A 308 11.83 -5.52 -4.85
N LEU A 309 12.65 -6.17 -4.00
CA LEU A 309 13.29 -7.44 -4.35
C LEU A 309 12.27 -8.59 -4.47
N PRO A 310 11.44 -8.89 -3.44
CA PRO A 310 10.41 -9.93 -3.58
C PRO A 310 9.40 -9.66 -4.69
N MET A 311 9.06 -8.39 -4.94
CA MET A 311 8.19 -7.98 -6.04
C MET A 311 8.78 -8.36 -7.41
N ARG A 312 10.05 -8.04 -7.67
CA ARG A 312 10.76 -8.45 -8.88
C ARG A 312 10.81 -9.97 -9.04
N GLU A 313 11.05 -10.69 -7.95
CA GLU A 313 11.05 -12.15 -7.97
C GLU A 313 9.69 -12.71 -8.43
N ILE A 314 8.55 -12.13 -8.00
CA ILE A 314 7.22 -12.51 -8.47
C ILE A 314 7.13 -12.41 -9.99
N TRP A 315 7.57 -11.29 -10.59
CA TRP A 315 7.56 -11.09 -12.04
C TRP A 315 8.52 -12.03 -12.77
N TYR A 316 9.76 -12.17 -12.29
CA TYR A 316 10.78 -13.02 -12.93
C TYR A 316 10.44 -14.51 -12.91
N LEU A 317 9.54 -14.92 -12.01
CA LEU A 317 9.04 -16.27 -11.97
C LEU A 317 7.92 -16.53 -12.98
N GLN A 318 7.21 -15.50 -13.49
CA GLN A 318 6.10 -15.68 -14.42
C GLN A 318 6.50 -16.47 -15.69
N PRO A 319 7.56 -16.11 -16.43
CA PRO A 319 7.96 -16.90 -17.60
C PRO A 319 8.40 -18.34 -17.27
N ARG A 320 8.82 -18.58 -16.01
CA ARG A 320 9.31 -19.92 -15.61
C ARG A 320 8.19 -20.93 -15.45
N PHE A 321 6.96 -20.51 -15.23
CA PHE A 321 5.81 -21.41 -15.12
C PHE A 321 5.56 -22.20 -16.41
N ALA A 322 5.92 -21.65 -17.57
CA ALA A 322 5.81 -22.33 -18.87
C ALA A 322 6.71 -23.59 -18.97
N TYR A 323 7.77 -23.68 -18.18
CA TYR A 323 8.72 -24.80 -18.24
C TYR A 323 8.26 -25.98 -17.37
N ARG A 324 7.37 -26.82 -17.89
CA ARG A 324 6.73 -27.95 -17.20
C ARG A 324 7.54 -29.27 -17.23
N ARG A 325 8.79 -29.29 -17.77
CA ARG A 325 9.58 -30.52 -17.99
C ARG A 325 10.94 -30.51 -17.29
N GLY A 326 11.43 -31.71 -16.94
CA GLY A 326 12.74 -31.92 -16.34
C GLY A 326 12.80 -31.44 -14.88
N LYS A 327 13.96 -30.94 -14.43
CA LYS A 327 14.16 -30.49 -13.03
C LYS A 327 13.63 -29.08 -12.76
N ARG A 328 13.20 -28.34 -13.81
CA ARG A 328 12.78 -26.93 -13.70
C ARG A 328 11.53 -26.77 -12.81
N PRO A 329 10.43 -27.53 -12.98
CA PRO A 329 9.25 -27.39 -12.12
C PRO A 329 9.55 -27.70 -10.65
N LEU A 330 10.36 -28.72 -10.37
CA LEU A 330 10.73 -29.09 -9.00
C LEU A 330 11.52 -27.97 -8.29
N ARG A 331 12.45 -27.33 -9.02
CA ARG A 331 13.20 -26.18 -8.51
C ARG A 331 12.32 -24.96 -8.30
N LEU A 332 11.37 -24.73 -9.20
CA LEU A 332 10.44 -23.61 -9.09
C LEU A 332 9.53 -23.79 -7.88
N LEU A 333 9.01 -25.00 -7.64
CA LEU A 333 8.18 -25.32 -6.49
C LEU A 333 8.90 -25.09 -5.15
N GLN A 334 10.22 -25.28 -5.09
CA GLN A 334 11.05 -25.05 -3.91
C GLN A 334 11.46 -23.57 -3.72
N HIS A 335 11.10 -22.69 -4.67
CA HIS A 335 11.50 -21.29 -4.58
C HIS A 335 10.75 -20.58 -3.45
N PRO A 336 11.41 -19.77 -2.60
CA PRO A 336 10.76 -19.08 -1.47
C PRO A 336 9.57 -18.20 -1.87
N ARG A 337 9.55 -17.69 -3.11
CA ARG A 337 8.47 -16.85 -3.64
C ARG A 337 7.50 -17.64 -4.53
N PHE A 338 7.62 -18.96 -4.60
CA PHE A 338 6.75 -19.76 -5.47
C PHE A 338 5.27 -19.49 -5.20
N ARG A 339 4.84 -19.53 -3.94
CA ARG A 339 3.43 -19.33 -3.59
C ARG A 339 2.92 -17.97 -4.05
N ALA A 340 3.65 -16.88 -3.79
CA ALA A 340 3.26 -15.55 -4.23
C ALA A 340 3.23 -15.42 -5.77
N ALA A 341 4.23 -16.00 -6.46
CA ALA A 341 4.27 -15.99 -7.92
C ALA A 341 3.15 -16.84 -8.54
N TYR A 342 2.78 -17.95 -7.92
CA TYR A 342 1.65 -18.79 -8.35
C TYR A 342 0.31 -18.09 -8.11
N ASP A 343 0.10 -17.46 -6.94
CA ASP A 343 -1.10 -16.65 -6.68
C ASP A 343 -1.23 -15.50 -7.71
N PHE A 344 -0.09 -14.94 -8.12
CA PHE A 344 -0.03 -13.92 -9.17
C PHE A 344 -0.39 -14.49 -10.56
N LEU A 345 0.07 -15.70 -10.89
CA LEU A 345 -0.32 -16.39 -12.13
C LEU A 345 -1.83 -16.68 -12.15
N LEU A 346 -2.41 -17.13 -11.04
CA LEU A 346 -3.86 -17.31 -10.91
C LEU A 346 -4.62 -16.00 -11.14
N LEU A 347 -4.12 -14.90 -10.57
CA LEU A 347 -4.71 -13.58 -10.75
C LEU A 347 -4.72 -13.16 -12.22
N ARG A 348 -3.64 -13.39 -12.96
CA ARG A 348 -3.53 -13.13 -14.40
C ARG A 348 -4.57 -13.91 -15.19
N ALA A 349 -4.71 -15.21 -14.92
CA ALA A 349 -5.72 -16.06 -15.56
C ALA A 349 -7.14 -15.61 -15.25
N GLN A 350 -7.46 -15.26 -13.99
CA GLN A 350 -8.75 -14.76 -13.57
C GLN A 350 -9.12 -13.42 -14.22
N SER A 351 -8.15 -12.67 -14.65
CA SER A 351 -8.31 -11.36 -15.27
C SER A 351 -8.34 -11.40 -16.80
N GLY A 352 -8.41 -12.59 -17.41
CA GLY A 352 -8.60 -12.77 -18.84
C GLY A 352 -7.35 -13.12 -19.65
N GLU A 353 -6.16 -13.23 -19.03
CA GLU A 353 -4.98 -13.76 -19.74
C GLU A 353 -5.15 -15.28 -19.98
N ASP A 354 -4.76 -15.77 -21.18
CA ASP A 354 -4.83 -17.19 -21.52
C ASP A 354 -3.76 -18.01 -20.77
N GLN A 355 -3.99 -18.21 -19.49
CA GLN A 355 -3.12 -18.95 -18.57
C GLN A 355 -3.84 -20.14 -17.91
N GLY A 356 -5.07 -20.44 -18.33
CA GLY A 356 -5.92 -21.42 -17.65
C GLY A 356 -5.33 -22.81 -17.56
N GLU A 357 -4.80 -23.36 -18.68
CA GLU A 357 -4.14 -24.67 -18.71
C GLU A 357 -2.89 -24.71 -17.81
N LEU A 358 -2.16 -23.61 -17.79
CA LEU A 358 -0.95 -23.48 -16.98
C LEU A 358 -1.27 -23.45 -15.48
N CYS A 359 -2.31 -22.73 -15.11
CA CYS A 359 -2.82 -22.67 -13.73
C CYS A 359 -3.28 -24.02 -13.26
N GLN A 360 -4.10 -24.73 -14.06
CA GLN A 360 -4.58 -26.07 -13.74
C GLN A 360 -3.41 -27.03 -13.52
N TRP A 361 -2.44 -27.07 -14.44
CA TRP A 361 -1.27 -27.95 -14.32
C TRP A 361 -0.49 -27.69 -13.03
N TRP A 362 -0.26 -26.44 -12.65
CA TRP A 362 0.47 -26.09 -11.44
C TRP A 362 -0.33 -26.34 -10.16
N THR A 363 -1.66 -26.22 -10.21
CA THR A 363 -2.54 -26.59 -9.09
C THR A 363 -2.40 -28.08 -8.80
N GLU A 364 -2.58 -28.92 -9.82
CA GLU A 364 -2.45 -30.37 -9.72
C GLU A 364 -1.03 -30.78 -9.29
N PHE A 365 0.01 -30.15 -9.87
CA PHE A 365 1.40 -30.45 -9.55
C PHE A 365 1.76 -30.17 -8.08
N GLN A 366 1.17 -29.15 -7.45
CA GLN A 366 1.37 -28.85 -6.03
C GLN A 366 0.72 -29.88 -5.11
N GLU A 367 -0.38 -30.49 -5.51
CA GLU A 367 -1.12 -31.48 -4.73
C GLU A 367 -0.53 -32.89 -4.83
N MET A 368 0.21 -33.16 -5.91
CA MET A 368 0.84 -34.47 -6.12
C MET A 368 1.92 -34.80 -5.08
N GLY A 369 2.07 -36.08 -4.79
CA GLY A 369 3.19 -36.59 -4.01
C GLY A 369 4.55 -36.50 -4.74
N GLU A 370 5.66 -36.52 -4.01
CA GLU A 370 7.00 -36.35 -4.60
C GLU A 370 7.29 -37.37 -5.71
N LYS A 371 6.91 -38.64 -5.51
CA LYS A 371 7.10 -39.73 -6.50
C LYS A 371 6.32 -39.47 -7.79
N GLU A 372 5.10 -38.93 -7.69
CA GLU A 372 4.25 -38.60 -8.84
C GLU A 372 4.81 -37.41 -9.60
N ARG A 373 5.20 -36.34 -8.89
CA ARG A 373 5.90 -35.17 -9.47
C ARG A 373 7.12 -35.59 -10.29
N LEU A 374 7.95 -36.50 -9.72
CA LEU A 374 9.14 -37.00 -10.40
C LEU A 374 8.80 -37.84 -11.65
N ARG A 375 7.70 -38.58 -11.65
CA ARG A 375 7.23 -39.35 -12.82
C ARG A 375 6.73 -38.40 -13.91
N LEU A 376 5.89 -37.39 -13.55
CA LEU A 376 5.31 -36.43 -14.47
C LEU A 376 6.38 -35.63 -15.23
N VAL A 377 7.43 -35.18 -14.54
CA VAL A 377 8.49 -34.36 -15.16
C VAL A 377 9.56 -35.16 -15.89
N ARG A 378 9.66 -36.50 -15.67
CA ARG A 378 10.61 -37.41 -16.33
C ARG A 378 10.19 -37.80 -17.76
N VAL A 379 8.94 -37.62 -18.14
CA VAL A 379 8.47 -38.02 -19.47
C VAL A 379 9.07 -37.07 -20.52
N SER A 380 10.27 -37.40 -21.00
CA SER A 380 10.89 -37.10 -22.30
C SER A 380 12.42 -36.95 -22.24
N THR A 381 13.12 -38.01 -21.80
CA THR A 381 14.56 -38.13 -22.15
C THR A 381 14.81 -39.22 -23.19
N LYS A 382 13.79 -39.75 -23.85
CA LYS A 382 13.94 -40.63 -24.99
C LYS A 382 13.81 -39.81 -26.28
N SER A 383 14.89 -39.21 -26.74
CA SER A 383 15.21 -38.96 -28.16
C SER A 383 16.28 -37.89 -28.33
N ARG A 384 17.50 -38.26 -28.00
CA ARG A 384 18.69 -37.81 -28.70
C ARG A 384 19.78 -38.85 -28.50
N ARG A 385 19.58 -40.03 -29.12
CA ARG A 385 20.71 -40.88 -29.46
C ARG A 385 21.60 -40.10 -30.37
N ARG A 386 22.75 -39.66 -29.89
CA ARG A 386 23.87 -39.18 -30.72
C ARG A 386 24.12 -40.20 -31.77
N LYS A 387 23.94 -39.84 -33.06
CA LYS A 387 24.49 -40.62 -34.16
C LYS A 387 26.00 -40.73 -33.94
N PRO A 388 26.58 -41.96 -34.07
CA PRO A 388 28.00 -42.14 -33.91
C PRO A 388 28.70 -41.31 -35.01
N ARG A 389 29.69 -40.52 -34.64
CA ARG A 389 30.59 -39.82 -35.54
C ARG A 389 31.30 -40.87 -36.39
N LYS A 390 31.05 -40.93 -37.70
CA LYS A 390 31.86 -41.69 -38.64
C LYS A 390 33.30 -41.19 -38.51
N ARG A 391 34.21 -42.13 -38.22
CA ARG A 391 35.65 -41.90 -38.34
C ARG A 391 35.93 -41.58 -39.83
N VAL A 392 36.48 -40.45 -40.13
CA VAL A 392 37.04 -40.11 -41.42
C VAL A 392 38.50 -40.61 -41.36
N ASP A 393 38.79 -41.68 -42.08
CA ASP A 393 40.15 -42.16 -42.26
C ASP A 393 40.96 -41.09 -43.02
N LYS A 394 42.08 -40.71 -42.47
CA LYS A 394 43.06 -39.84 -43.15
C LYS A 394 43.75 -40.65 -44.24
N PRO A 395 43.92 -40.10 -45.47
CA PRO A 395 44.73 -40.76 -46.48
C PRO A 395 46.22 -40.71 -46.10
N VAL A 396 46.85 -41.86 -46.25
CA VAL A 396 48.29 -42.07 -46.11
C VAL A 396 49.01 -41.35 -47.23
N ALA A 397 49.95 -40.47 -46.92
CA ALA A 397 50.83 -39.83 -47.87
C ALA A 397 51.86 -40.86 -48.30
N SER A 398 51.86 -41.21 -49.61
CA SER A 398 52.93 -41.95 -50.32
C SER A 398 54.05 -41.02 -50.54
N THR A 399 55.24 -41.36 -50.03
CA THR A 399 56.54 -40.79 -50.37
C THR A 399 57.04 -41.54 -51.56
N GLU A 400 57.34 -40.83 -52.66
CA GLU A 400 58.25 -41.29 -53.69
C GLU A 400 59.26 -40.19 -54.01
N VAL A 401 60.56 -40.55 -53.86
CA VAL A 401 61.86 -40.20 -54.41
C VAL A 401 62.10 -38.71 -54.76
#